data_4406a48b4bb2915af61a6c7efd1af4b2
#
_entry.id   4406a48b4bb2915af61a6c7efd1af4b2
#
_cell.length_a   1.000
_cell.length_b   1.000
_cell.length_c   1.000
_cell.angle_alpha   90.00
_cell.angle_beta   90.00
_cell.angle_gamma   90.00
#
_symmetry.space_group_name_H-M   'P 1'
#
loop_
_entity.id
_entity.type
_entity.pdbx_description
1 polymer ?
#
loop_
_entity_poly.entity_id
_entity_poly.type
_entity_poly.pdbx_seq_one_letter_code
_entity_poly.pdbx_strand_id
1 'polypeptide(L)'
;MQKRQKAILAILRSRRVARQSELVRLLKDRGIRVTQSSVSRDLQQLGITKLDSGYQQLEQPDHEADRDAAMMAELVREVRTAGGNLTVVKTVEGAAQRVALYLDRSGWAEIVGTVSGDDTIFVATRGGGEQRRLLVRLRSLVSRE
;
A
#
# COMPACT_ATOMS: atom_id res chain seq x y z
N MET A 1 7.77 8.58 -10.99
CA MET A 1 7.63 9.91 -10.35
C MET A 1 8.76 10.83 -10.82
N GLN A 2 8.42 12.01 -11.28
CA GLN A 2 9.40 12.97 -11.79
C GLN A 2 10.24 13.57 -10.65
N LYS A 3 11.48 13.96 -10.97
CA LYS A 3 12.41 14.60 -10.00
C LYS A 3 11.79 15.78 -9.27
N ARG A 4 11.02 16.60 -9.99
CA ARG A 4 10.33 17.76 -9.43
C ARG A 4 9.28 17.36 -8.37
N GLN A 5 8.51 16.34 -8.63
CA GLN A 5 7.49 15.83 -7.69
C GLN A 5 8.12 15.27 -6.41
N LYS A 6 9.24 14.58 -6.53
CA LYS A 6 10.01 14.10 -5.37
C LYS A 6 10.52 15.27 -4.52
N ALA A 7 10.98 16.32 -5.14
CA ALA A 7 11.44 17.53 -4.46
C ALA A 7 10.29 18.25 -3.73
N ILE A 8 9.11 18.33 -4.34
CA ILE A 8 7.91 18.90 -3.72
C ILE A 8 7.56 18.12 -2.43
N LEU A 9 7.49 16.80 -2.52
CA LEU A 9 7.19 15.95 -1.35
C LEU A 9 8.23 16.12 -0.24
N ALA A 10 9.52 16.18 -0.60
CA ALA A 10 10.59 16.38 0.36
C ALA A 10 10.47 17.71 1.10
N ILE A 11 10.17 18.78 0.37
CA ILE A 11 9.97 20.12 0.95
C ILE A 11 8.79 20.13 1.92
N LEU A 12 7.66 19.56 1.51
CA LEU A 12 6.43 19.54 2.32
C LEU A 12 6.55 18.68 3.58
N ARG A 13 7.42 17.67 3.55
CA ARG A 13 7.74 16.85 4.74
C ARG A 13 8.65 17.58 5.73
N SER A 14 9.53 18.44 5.23
CA SER A 14 10.55 19.10 6.06
C SER A 14 10.09 20.43 6.65
N ARG A 15 9.10 21.08 6.05
CA ARG A 15 8.62 22.37 6.49
C ARG A 15 7.19 22.65 6.03
N ARG A 16 6.53 23.54 6.77
CA ARG A 16 5.22 24.04 6.42
C ARG A 16 5.31 25.08 5.32
N VAL A 17 4.56 24.90 4.24
CA VAL A 17 4.45 25.83 3.12
C VAL A 17 3.00 26.33 3.04
N ALA A 18 2.81 27.64 3.21
CA ALA A 18 1.48 28.23 3.23
C ALA A 18 1.02 28.73 1.85
N ARG A 19 1.95 29.04 0.94
CA ARG A 19 1.64 29.61 -0.37
C ARG A 19 2.36 28.86 -1.49
N GLN A 20 1.69 28.76 -2.62
CA GLN A 20 2.26 28.12 -3.82
C GLN A 20 3.49 28.86 -4.33
N SER A 21 3.50 30.22 -4.26
CA SER A 21 4.65 31.05 -4.62
C SER A 21 5.90 30.74 -3.77
N GLU A 22 5.71 30.40 -2.51
CA GLU A 22 6.80 29.96 -1.62
C GLU A 22 7.38 28.62 -2.09
N LEU A 23 6.51 27.68 -2.47
CA LEU A 23 6.95 26.39 -2.99
C LEU A 23 7.74 26.55 -4.30
N VAL A 24 7.29 27.40 -5.21
CA VAL A 24 8.00 27.74 -6.45
C VAL A 24 9.40 28.28 -6.14
N ARG A 25 9.51 29.22 -5.20
CA ARG A 25 10.79 29.78 -4.77
C ARG A 25 11.73 28.73 -4.21
N LEU A 26 11.23 27.86 -3.32
CA LEU A 26 12.03 26.79 -2.71
C LEU A 26 12.54 25.79 -3.74
N LEU A 27 11.75 25.48 -4.76
CA LEU A 27 12.16 24.62 -5.86
C LEU A 27 13.24 25.26 -6.71
N LYS A 28 13.10 26.56 -7.02
CA LYS A 28 14.14 27.34 -7.75
C LYS A 28 15.44 27.41 -6.98
N ASP A 29 15.39 27.59 -5.66
CA ASP A 29 16.56 27.60 -4.79
C ASP A 29 17.31 26.26 -4.81
N ARG A 30 16.62 25.17 -5.10
CA ARG A 30 17.21 23.82 -5.29
C ARG A 30 17.71 23.58 -6.72
N GLY A 31 17.69 24.60 -7.59
CA GLY A 31 18.12 24.49 -8.98
C GLY A 31 17.11 23.81 -9.90
N ILE A 32 15.85 23.71 -9.49
CA ILE A 32 14.78 23.09 -10.29
C ILE A 32 14.01 24.20 -11.00
N ARG A 33 13.97 24.12 -12.34
CA ARG A 33 13.17 25.05 -13.14
C ARG A 33 11.68 24.71 -13.03
N VAL A 34 10.91 25.65 -12.53
CA VAL A 34 9.46 25.48 -12.34
C VAL A 34 8.74 26.77 -12.68
N THR A 35 7.50 26.62 -13.14
CA THR A 35 6.52 27.69 -13.22
C THR A 35 5.40 27.43 -12.23
N GLN A 36 4.62 28.46 -11.91
CA GLN A 36 3.46 28.31 -11.05
C GLN A 36 2.46 27.28 -11.62
N SER A 37 2.27 27.27 -12.94
CA SER A 37 1.40 26.31 -13.62
C SER A 37 1.88 24.87 -13.47
N SER A 38 3.20 24.64 -13.60
CA SER A 38 3.76 23.29 -13.46
C SER A 38 3.67 22.77 -12.04
N VAL A 39 3.90 23.64 -11.05
CA VAL A 39 3.73 23.27 -9.64
C VAL A 39 2.26 22.98 -9.32
N SER A 40 1.34 23.79 -9.83
CA SER A 40 -0.10 23.55 -9.63
C SER A 40 -0.54 22.19 -10.17
N ARG A 41 -0.08 21.81 -11.36
CA ARG A 41 -0.36 20.49 -11.94
C ARG A 41 0.23 19.35 -11.11
N ASP A 42 1.46 19.50 -10.65
CA ASP A 42 2.11 18.51 -9.82
C ASP A 42 1.38 18.31 -8.49
N LEU A 43 0.95 19.40 -7.85
CA LEU A 43 0.16 19.32 -6.62
C LEU A 43 -1.15 18.55 -6.83
N GLN A 44 -1.84 18.79 -7.95
CA GLN A 44 -3.04 18.04 -8.29
C GLN A 44 -2.76 16.54 -8.50
N GLN A 45 -1.70 16.23 -9.25
CA GLN A 45 -1.31 14.83 -9.52
C GLN A 45 -0.90 14.08 -8.25
N LEU A 46 -0.28 14.79 -7.30
CA LEU A 46 0.14 14.22 -6.01
C LEU A 46 -0.98 14.18 -4.96
N GLY A 47 -2.16 14.71 -5.27
CA GLY A 47 -3.27 14.76 -4.31
C GLY A 47 -3.03 15.72 -3.15
N ILE A 48 -2.22 16.76 -3.36
CA ILE A 48 -1.88 17.75 -2.35
C ILE A 48 -2.91 18.88 -2.37
N THR A 49 -3.51 19.16 -1.22
CA THR A 49 -4.53 20.19 -1.07
C THR A 49 -4.07 21.27 -0.10
N LYS A 50 -4.48 22.52 -0.38
CA LYS A 50 -4.26 23.64 0.53
C LYS A 50 -5.27 23.56 1.67
N LEU A 51 -4.76 23.41 2.88
CA LEU A 51 -5.52 23.51 4.13
C LEU A 51 -5.15 24.81 4.86
N ASP A 52 -5.92 25.19 5.87
CA ASP A 52 -5.59 26.34 6.72
C ASP A 52 -4.21 26.23 7.39
N SER A 53 -3.74 25.00 7.58
CA SER A 53 -2.41 24.68 8.09
C SER A 53 -1.29 24.66 7.03
N GLY A 54 -1.60 24.96 5.76
CA GLY A 54 -0.68 24.92 4.63
C GLY A 54 -0.97 23.77 3.65
N TYR A 55 -0.08 23.57 2.67
CA TYR A 55 -0.21 22.46 1.74
C TYR A 55 0.15 21.15 2.42
N GLN A 56 -0.77 20.21 2.38
CA GLN A 56 -0.57 18.86 2.89
C GLN A 56 -1.00 17.87 1.83
N GLN A 57 -0.22 16.80 1.68
CA GLN A 57 -0.71 15.61 1.05
C GLN A 57 -1.77 15.06 2.02
N LEU A 58 -3.03 15.20 1.64
CA LEU A 58 -4.05 14.41 2.27
C LEU A 58 -3.62 12.97 2.01
N GLU A 59 -3.26 12.24 3.07
CA GLU A 59 -3.31 10.81 3.00
C GLU A 59 -4.72 10.50 2.52
N GLN A 60 -4.84 10.21 1.24
CA GLN A 60 -6.03 9.52 0.81
C GLN A 60 -6.05 8.27 1.69
N PRO A 61 -7.12 8.08 2.48
CA PRO A 61 -7.26 6.80 3.16
C PRO A 61 -6.93 5.79 2.09
N ASP A 62 -6.05 4.88 2.40
CA ASP A 62 -5.51 3.97 1.41
C ASP A 62 -6.68 3.13 0.90
N HIS A 63 -7.43 3.73 -0.04
CA HIS A 63 -8.62 3.10 -0.63
C HIS A 63 -8.25 1.78 -1.28
N GLU A 64 -6.99 1.68 -1.70
CA GLU A 64 -6.47 0.45 -2.26
C GLU A 64 -6.28 -0.61 -1.16
N ALA A 65 -5.66 -0.24 -0.02
CA ALA A 65 -5.53 -1.16 1.11
C ALA A 65 -6.89 -1.54 1.71
N ASP A 66 -7.83 -0.61 1.80
CA ASP A 66 -9.19 -0.90 2.27
C ASP A 66 -9.96 -1.80 1.30
N ARG A 67 -9.79 -1.62 0.00
CA ARG A 67 -10.37 -2.48 -1.03
C ARG A 67 -9.77 -3.88 -0.98
N ASP A 68 -8.46 -3.97 -0.81
CA ASP A 68 -7.74 -5.25 -0.71
C ASP A 68 -8.15 -6.01 0.55
N ALA A 69 -8.29 -5.32 1.69
CA ALA A 69 -8.78 -5.92 2.92
C ALA A 69 -10.23 -6.42 2.78
N ALA A 70 -11.11 -5.63 2.15
CA ALA A 70 -12.48 -6.02 1.87
C ALA A 70 -12.55 -7.22 0.92
N MET A 71 -11.71 -7.25 -0.10
CA MET A 71 -11.58 -8.38 -1.03
C MET A 71 -11.16 -9.66 -0.29
N MET A 72 -10.15 -9.57 0.57
CA MET A 72 -9.68 -10.71 1.36
C MET A 72 -10.80 -11.25 2.27
N ALA A 73 -11.53 -10.38 2.95
CA ALA A 73 -12.63 -10.78 3.81
C ALA A 73 -13.77 -11.45 3.04
N GLU A 74 -14.02 -11.02 1.82
CA GLU A 74 -15.07 -11.57 0.95
C GLU A 74 -14.67 -12.89 0.30
N LEU A 75 -13.42 -13.01 -0.18
CA LEU A 75 -12.98 -14.13 -1.00
C LEU A 75 -12.39 -15.29 -0.20
N VAL A 76 -11.77 -15.03 0.96
CA VAL A 76 -11.16 -16.11 1.78
C VAL A 76 -12.20 -16.76 2.66
N ARG A 77 -12.30 -18.10 2.56
CA ARG A 77 -13.25 -18.89 3.34
C ARG A 77 -12.63 -19.52 4.56
N GLU A 78 -11.39 -20.01 4.44
CA GLU A 78 -10.74 -20.79 5.48
C GLU A 78 -9.24 -20.67 5.39
N VAL A 79 -8.58 -20.67 6.56
CA VAL A 79 -7.13 -20.70 6.68
C VAL A 79 -6.75 -21.84 7.60
N ARG A 80 -5.94 -22.78 7.11
CA ARG A 80 -5.45 -23.94 7.85
C ARG A 80 -3.95 -24.09 7.73
N THR A 81 -3.35 -24.78 8.66
CA THR A 81 -1.94 -25.16 8.60
C THR A 81 -1.79 -26.65 8.26
N ALA A 82 -0.75 -26.96 7.50
CA ALA A 82 -0.31 -28.32 7.22
C ALA A 82 1.18 -28.41 7.53
N GLY A 83 1.51 -28.64 8.79
CA GLY A 83 2.88 -28.54 9.31
C GLY A 83 3.33 -27.11 9.54
N GLY A 84 4.57 -26.91 9.97
CA GLY A 84 5.10 -25.60 10.37
C GLY A 84 5.45 -24.66 9.21
N ASN A 85 5.52 -25.17 7.99
CA ASN A 85 6.00 -24.43 6.83
C ASN A 85 4.93 -24.18 5.76
N LEU A 86 3.77 -24.83 5.87
CA LEU A 86 2.71 -24.72 4.88
C LEU A 86 1.42 -24.20 5.51
N THR A 87 0.91 -23.14 4.96
CA THR A 87 -0.42 -22.60 5.27
C THR A 87 -1.30 -22.75 4.06
N VAL A 88 -2.49 -23.30 4.26
CA VAL A 88 -3.46 -23.55 3.20
C VAL A 88 -4.59 -22.53 3.34
N VAL A 89 -4.75 -21.70 2.32
CA VAL A 89 -5.83 -20.70 2.25
C VAL A 89 -6.88 -21.19 1.27
N LYS A 90 -8.09 -21.37 1.74
CA LYS A 90 -9.25 -21.72 0.91
C LYS A 90 -10.03 -20.46 0.55
N THR A 91 -10.39 -20.33 -0.72
CA THR A 91 -11.15 -19.21 -1.24
C THR A 91 -12.47 -19.68 -1.87
N VAL A 92 -13.29 -18.70 -2.27
CA VAL A 92 -14.40 -19.01 -3.19
C VAL A 92 -13.85 -19.50 -4.52
N GLU A 93 -14.65 -20.24 -5.28
CA GLU A 93 -14.25 -20.79 -6.57
C GLU A 93 -13.74 -19.70 -7.51
N GLY A 94 -12.61 -19.96 -8.17
CA GLY A 94 -12.00 -19.04 -9.15
C GLY A 94 -11.22 -17.87 -8.56
N ALA A 95 -11.14 -17.72 -7.23
CA ALA A 95 -10.56 -16.54 -6.58
C ALA A 95 -9.13 -16.74 -6.06
N ALA A 96 -8.59 -17.96 -6.09
CA ALA A 96 -7.31 -18.26 -5.46
C ALA A 96 -6.15 -17.43 -6.03
N GLN A 97 -6.07 -17.26 -7.36
CA GLN A 97 -5.02 -16.48 -7.99
C GLN A 97 -5.06 -15.01 -7.56
N ARG A 98 -6.25 -14.44 -7.43
CA ARG A 98 -6.42 -13.04 -7.03
C ARG A 98 -5.96 -12.82 -5.59
N VAL A 99 -6.30 -13.73 -4.69
CA VAL A 99 -5.85 -13.68 -3.30
C VAL A 99 -4.33 -13.92 -3.20
N ALA A 100 -3.81 -14.90 -3.96
CA ALA A 100 -2.37 -15.18 -4.00
C ALA A 100 -1.57 -13.97 -4.50
N LEU A 101 -2.07 -13.27 -5.50
CA LEU A 101 -1.45 -12.05 -6.02
C LEU A 101 -1.36 -10.97 -4.94
N TYR A 102 -2.41 -10.80 -4.15
CA TYR A 102 -2.39 -9.89 -2.99
C TYR A 102 -1.29 -10.30 -2.00
N LEU A 103 -1.21 -11.57 -1.64
CA LEU A 103 -0.19 -12.09 -0.72
C LEU A 103 1.22 -11.88 -1.25
N ASP A 104 1.45 -12.14 -2.54
CA ASP A 104 2.76 -11.96 -3.19
C ASP A 104 3.20 -10.49 -3.21
N ARG A 105 2.25 -9.57 -3.35
CA ARG A 105 2.52 -8.12 -3.38
C ARG A 105 2.55 -7.47 -2.00
N SER A 106 2.14 -8.18 -0.95
CA SER A 106 2.05 -7.62 0.40
C SER A 106 3.39 -7.18 0.98
N GLY A 107 4.49 -7.79 0.53
CA GLY A 107 5.80 -7.57 1.10
C GLY A 107 5.98 -8.17 2.50
N TRP A 108 5.08 -9.03 2.94
CA TRP A 108 5.18 -9.67 4.26
C TRP A 108 6.38 -10.62 4.31
N ALA A 109 7.29 -10.33 5.23
CA ALA A 109 8.54 -11.08 5.36
C ALA A 109 8.32 -12.56 5.73
N GLU A 110 7.17 -12.90 6.31
CA GLU A 110 6.80 -14.26 6.67
C GLU A 110 6.59 -15.16 5.45
N ILE A 111 6.23 -14.59 4.31
CA ILE A 111 5.92 -15.36 3.09
C ILE A 111 7.19 -15.59 2.27
N VAL A 112 7.54 -16.84 2.06
CA VAL A 112 8.61 -17.23 1.12
C VAL A 112 8.09 -17.24 -0.31
N GLY A 113 6.88 -17.74 -0.52
CA GLY A 113 6.23 -17.80 -1.80
C GLY A 113 4.86 -18.44 -1.71
N THR A 114 4.09 -18.33 -2.80
CA THR A 114 2.76 -18.91 -2.90
C THR A 114 2.59 -19.69 -4.20
N VAL A 115 1.75 -20.71 -4.15
CA VAL A 115 1.26 -21.44 -5.32
C VAL A 115 -0.25 -21.54 -5.21
N SER A 116 -0.98 -21.17 -6.25
CA SER A 116 -2.43 -21.16 -6.25
C SER A 116 -3.04 -22.09 -7.31
N GLY A 117 -4.11 -22.76 -6.94
CA GLY A 117 -5.02 -23.43 -7.86
C GLY A 117 -6.25 -22.56 -8.15
N ASP A 118 -7.42 -23.18 -8.21
CA ASP A 118 -8.69 -22.49 -8.44
C ASP A 118 -9.25 -21.84 -7.16
N ASP A 119 -9.32 -22.60 -6.08
CA ASP A 119 -9.91 -22.22 -4.77
C ASP A 119 -8.97 -22.44 -3.60
N THR A 120 -7.72 -22.78 -3.85
CA THR A 120 -6.75 -23.16 -2.83
C THR A 120 -5.40 -22.52 -3.11
N ILE A 121 -4.77 -21.96 -2.05
CA ILE A 121 -3.44 -21.38 -2.11
C ILE A 121 -2.56 -22.08 -1.09
N PHE A 122 -1.36 -22.47 -1.52
CA PHE A 122 -0.31 -22.93 -0.63
C PHE A 122 0.67 -21.81 -0.36
N VAL A 123 0.79 -21.41 0.89
CA VAL A 123 1.70 -20.35 1.32
C VAL A 123 2.83 -20.98 2.10
N ALA A 124 4.04 -20.85 1.60
CA ALA A 124 5.24 -21.37 2.26
C ALA A 124 5.81 -20.32 3.22
N THR A 125 6.15 -20.76 4.43
CA THR A 125 6.87 -19.98 5.43
C THR A 125 8.11 -20.73 5.88
N ARG A 126 9.10 -20.03 6.44
CA ARG A 126 10.38 -20.66 6.85
C ARG A 126 10.25 -21.54 8.08
N GLY A 127 9.30 -21.26 8.97
CA GLY A 127 9.13 -22.00 10.18
C GLY A 127 7.87 -21.60 10.94
N GLY A 128 7.67 -22.21 12.11
CA GLY A 128 6.47 -22.03 12.92
C GLY A 128 6.27 -20.63 13.46
N GLY A 129 7.34 -19.88 13.71
CA GLY A 129 7.27 -18.50 14.17
C GLY A 129 6.70 -17.58 13.10
N GLU A 130 7.21 -17.68 11.88
CA GLU A 130 6.74 -16.94 10.71
C GLU A 130 5.31 -17.35 10.37
N GLN A 131 4.99 -18.64 10.44
CA GLN A 131 3.65 -19.13 10.20
C GLN A 131 2.63 -18.55 11.20
N ARG A 132 2.98 -18.48 12.48
CA ARG A 132 2.10 -17.89 13.50
C ARG A 132 1.82 -16.41 13.21
N ARG A 133 2.85 -15.63 12.83
CA ARG A 133 2.68 -14.22 12.45
C ARG A 133 1.81 -14.08 11.21
N LEU A 134 2.02 -14.93 10.20
CA LEU A 134 1.18 -14.97 9.01
C LEU A 134 -0.29 -15.24 9.35
N LEU A 135 -0.54 -16.21 10.20
CA LEU A 135 -1.91 -16.54 10.64
C LEU A 135 -2.59 -15.37 11.33
N VAL A 136 -1.88 -14.64 12.19
CA VAL A 136 -2.41 -13.43 12.83
C VAL A 136 -2.80 -12.39 11.80
N ARG A 137 -1.94 -12.13 10.81
CA ARG A 137 -2.24 -11.19 9.72
C ARG A 137 -3.44 -11.61 8.89
N LEU A 138 -3.49 -12.86 8.47
CA LEU A 138 -4.61 -13.39 7.67
C LEU A 138 -5.93 -13.35 8.43
N ARG A 139 -5.95 -13.78 9.68
CA ARG A 139 -7.15 -13.75 10.51
C ARG A 139 -7.64 -12.35 10.79
N SER A 140 -6.73 -11.40 10.97
CA SER A 140 -7.07 -9.99 11.12
C SER A 140 -7.78 -9.42 9.89
N LEU A 141 -7.38 -9.82 8.69
CA LEU A 141 -7.99 -9.37 7.44
C LEU A 141 -9.36 -10.04 7.20
N VAL A 142 -9.49 -11.31 7.54
CA VAL A 142 -10.71 -12.11 7.27
C VAL A 142 -11.79 -11.84 8.31
N SER A 143 -11.42 -11.52 9.55
CA SER A 143 -12.36 -11.31 10.67
C SER A 143 -12.95 -9.91 10.74
N ARG A 144 -12.69 -9.05 9.78
CA ARG A 144 -13.32 -7.72 9.72
C ARG A 144 -14.76 -7.87 9.24
N GLU A 145 -15.65 -7.86 10.18
CA GLU A 145 -17.05 -7.60 9.92
C GLU A 145 -17.29 -6.09 9.77
#